data_472aea4c0fee87319d5bf89f011c49c3
#
_entry.id   472aea4c0fee87319d5bf89f011c49c3
#
_cell.length_a   1.000
_cell.length_b   1.000
_cell.length_c   1.000
_cell.angle_alpha   90.00
_cell.angle_beta   90.00
_cell.angle_gamma   90.00
#
_symmetry.space_group_name_H-M   'P 1'
#
loop_
_entity.id
_entity.type
_entity.pdbx_description
1 polymer ?
#
loop_
_entity_poly.entity_id
_entity_poly.type
_entity_poly.pdbx_seq_one_letter_code
_entity_poly.pdbx_strand_id
1 'polypeptide(L)'
;MKAYSRAIIRIKRKLRENLLQNEGEYFSAVIMVIDAVSYSKHMEVNPSATLNAIQSAEKFVEDATKNNGGKVFNKAGDSLLLIFEDPVAALKLAIEFQSHIVTTNSSDQHEICLEFRVGINVGEVTRSGKDYLGDGVNIAARLETLSQPNGICVSKSFYDQTSSHSDFEFESLGTQKIKENKFKAYDVITPWYQKRGKRKEIFAFASVVAVAVVLILASLFSGDLTKLIRDDDQIRLAILPFDISELPSNQKYLASSMQDDLIVDMARIDKLLILATNSTEQFKNGIQEQEKIFKLLSPNYILVTKARSSGDEIKIISQLIDENGSIAWAENYDSIITEIDTIQKKFEIDLVGGLGLDSDTTLATLDNSSVTINPIAYDLFKRGRASRDREISRNLYREAIAIEPNFAAAHSSLAINMSYGFVGKERNAMGSIEFDTFKMEALNHARYGVQIAPGDPLSHYGLAFVHYQATELDEALMSASKALDIDGNNPLSLMIMSAIKFGLGQYEEVLEVADRLRLVDPLNSSNGLTIEASAHFALTNYQTALALSAEANDRNPNYVRAHIIMIASNWALENTDDAAWQYEELTLTDAGANLEQFLRTLPWPKEFKTKLAKIFSDNNASS
;
A
#
# COMPACT_ATOMS: atom_id res chain seq x y z
N MET A 1 17.32 -52.46 -24.62
CA MET A 1 17.59 -51.11 -25.15
C MET A 1 16.65 -50.68 -26.29
N LYS A 2 16.42 -51.46 -27.39
CA LYS A 2 15.54 -51.03 -28.50
C LYS A 2 14.04 -50.82 -28.13
N ALA A 3 13.50 -51.56 -27.16
CA ALA A 3 12.10 -51.41 -26.73
C ALA A 3 11.89 -50.13 -25.85
N TYR A 4 12.86 -49.78 -25.02
CA TYR A 4 12.85 -48.57 -24.18
C TYR A 4 12.95 -47.29 -25.03
N SER A 5 13.81 -47.31 -26.07
CA SER A 5 13.95 -46.21 -27.03
C SER A 5 12.66 -45.97 -27.84
N ARG A 6 11.93 -47.02 -28.22
CA ARG A 6 10.65 -46.89 -28.96
C ARG A 6 9.51 -46.38 -28.07
N ALA A 7 9.51 -46.72 -26.77
CA ALA A 7 8.53 -46.21 -25.82
C ALA A 7 8.73 -44.72 -25.56
N ILE A 8 9.98 -44.27 -25.40
CA ILE A 8 10.34 -42.84 -25.23
C ILE A 8 9.96 -42.05 -26.49
N ILE A 9 10.25 -42.58 -27.68
CA ILE A 9 9.88 -41.89 -28.94
C ILE A 9 8.36 -41.81 -29.10
N ARG A 10 7.62 -42.82 -28.64
CA ARG A 10 6.14 -42.86 -28.72
C ARG A 10 5.52 -41.90 -27.70
N ILE A 11 6.11 -41.77 -26.51
CA ILE A 11 5.70 -40.81 -25.48
C ILE A 11 6.02 -39.36 -25.95
N LYS A 12 7.20 -39.13 -26.49
CA LYS A 12 7.59 -37.82 -27.07
C LYS A 12 6.69 -37.40 -28.23
N ARG A 13 6.29 -38.36 -29.08
CA ARG A 13 5.37 -38.08 -30.17
C ARG A 13 3.95 -37.78 -29.69
N LYS A 14 3.46 -38.48 -28.68
CA LYS A 14 2.13 -38.25 -28.09
C LYS A 14 2.05 -36.93 -27.31
N LEU A 15 3.13 -36.56 -26.64
CA LEU A 15 3.27 -35.25 -25.99
C LEU A 15 3.35 -34.10 -27.01
N ARG A 16 4.07 -34.33 -28.13
CA ARG A 16 4.16 -33.35 -29.23
C ARG A 16 2.82 -33.14 -29.96
N GLU A 17 1.99 -34.17 -30.04
CA GLU A 17 0.63 -34.10 -30.58
C GLU A 17 -0.32 -33.36 -29.60
N ASN A 18 -0.12 -33.47 -28.27
CA ASN A 18 -0.91 -32.77 -27.24
C ASN A 18 -0.59 -31.28 -27.19
N LEU A 19 0.67 -30.87 -27.40
CA LEU A 19 1.07 -29.43 -27.49
C LEU A 19 0.41 -28.73 -28.71
N LEU A 20 -0.12 -29.49 -29.67
CA LEU A 20 -0.68 -28.93 -30.91
C LEU A 20 -2.22 -28.90 -30.93
N GLN A 21 -2.94 -29.51 -29.96
CA GLN A 21 -4.38 -29.75 -30.10
C GLN A 21 -5.30 -29.18 -29.01
N ASN A 22 -4.81 -28.70 -27.86
CA ASN A 22 -5.71 -28.31 -26.75
C ASN A 22 -5.76 -26.81 -26.57
N GLU A 23 -6.70 -26.11 -27.20
CA GLU A 23 -7.11 -24.77 -26.79
C GLU A 23 -7.93 -24.87 -25.49
N GLY A 24 -7.49 -24.19 -24.42
CA GLY A 24 -8.22 -24.03 -23.16
C GLY A 24 -7.92 -25.06 -22.05
N GLU A 25 -7.13 -26.12 -22.31
CA GLU A 25 -6.67 -27.01 -21.24
C GLU A 25 -5.35 -26.56 -20.62
N TYR A 26 -5.25 -26.67 -19.27
CA TYR A 26 -4.01 -26.40 -18.54
C TYR A 26 -3.07 -27.60 -18.63
N PHE A 27 -1.80 -27.34 -18.91
CA PHE A 27 -0.74 -28.36 -18.89
C PHE A 27 0.57 -27.78 -18.36
N SER A 28 1.42 -28.64 -17.81
CA SER A 28 2.74 -28.23 -17.29
C SER A 28 3.75 -28.15 -18.42
N ALA A 29 4.48 -27.04 -18.49
CA ALA A 29 5.54 -26.82 -19.48
C ALA A 29 6.71 -26.04 -18.87
N VAL A 30 7.84 -26.09 -19.56
CA VAL A 30 9.00 -25.23 -19.26
C VAL A 30 8.83 -23.94 -20.04
N ILE A 31 8.77 -22.82 -19.34
CA ILE A 31 8.73 -21.48 -19.94
C ILE A 31 10.05 -20.79 -19.71
N MET A 32 10.60 -20.21 -20.76
CA MET A 32 11.80 -19.39 -20.74
C MET A 32 11.47 -18.00 -21.27
N VAL A 33 11.90 -16.99 -20.55
CA VAL A 33 11.87 -15.59 -20.97
C VAL A 33 13.29 -15.10 -21.10
N ILE A 34 13.60 -14.46 -22.21
CA ILE A 34 14.88 -13.83 -22.50
C ILE A 34 14.60 -12.36 -22.78
N ASP A 35 15.32 -11.44 -22.16
CA ASP A 35 15.13 -10.00 -22.28
C ASP A 35 16.47 -9.26 -22.35
N ALA A 36 16.53 -8.16 -23.12
CA ALA A 36 17.76 -7.38 -23.27
C ALA A 36 17.89 -6.34 -22.16
N VAL A 37 19.06 -6.24 -21.58
CA VAL A 37 19.37 -5.27 -20.53
C VAL A 37 19.51 -3.88 -21.12
N SER A 38 18.72 -2.92 -20.59
CA SER A 38 18.79 -1.50 -20.99
C SER A 38 18.62 -1.27 -22.49
N TYR A 39 17.76 -2.05 -23.16
CA TYR A 39 17.50 -1.95 -24.60
C TYR A 39 17.16 -0.52 -25.04
N SER A 40 16.26 0.17 -24.34
CA SER A 40 15.86 1.54 -24.66
C SER A 40 17.04 2.51 -24.68
N LYS A 41 17.99 2.40 -23.73
CA LYS A 41 19.22 3.21 -23.69
C LYS A 41 20.13 2.97 -24.91
N HIS A 42 20.27 1.72 -25.31
CA HIS A 42 21.05 1.36 -26.48
C HIS A 42 20.38 1.86 -27.75
N MET A 43 19.05 1.84 -27.84
CA MET A 43 18.28 2.41 -28.95
C MET A 43 18.44 3.93 -29.05
N GLU A 44 18.51 4.64 -27.92
CA GLU A 44 18.78 6.09 -27.92
C GLU A 44 20.17 6.46 -28.42
N VAL A 45 21.18 5.64 -28.09
CA VAL A 45 22.59 5.91 -28.44
C VAL A 45 22.90 5.55 -29.90
N ASN A 46 22.51 4.35 -30.33
CA ASN A 46 22.74 3.86 -31.71
C ASN A 46 21.64 2.86 -32.13
N PRO A 47 20.51 3.37 -32.66
CA PRO A 47 19.36 2.53 -33.04
C PRO A 47 19.72 1.42 -34.03
N SER A 48 20.51 1.74 -35.05
CA SER A 48 20.83 0.78 -36.12
C SER A 48 21.69 -0.38 -35.63
N ALA A 49 22.71 -0.10 -34.81
CA ALA A 49 23.56 -1.15 -34.24
C ALA A 49 22.81 -1.99 -33.20
N THR A 50 21.93 -1.36 -32.41
CA THR A 50 21.08 -2.04 -31.42
C THR A 50 20.11 -3.00 -32.11
N LEU A 51 19.39 -2.56 -33.16
CA LEU A 51 18.50 -3.42 -33.93
C LEU A 51 19.23 -4.60 -34.57
N ASN A 52 20.42 -4.39 -35.14
CA ASN A 52 21.22 -5.46 -35.72
C ASN A 52 21.66 -6.48 -34.65
N ALA A 53 22.05 -6.01 -33.47
CA ALA A 53 22.45 -6.89 -32.36
C ALA A 53 21.26 -7.72 -31.83
N ILE A 54 20.07 -7.10 -31.64
CA ILE A 54 18.84 -7.83 -31.26
C ILE A 54 18.45 -8.86 -32.32
N GLN A 55 18.41 -8.49 -33.61
CA GLN A 55 18.08 -9.42 -34.69
C GLN A 55 19.05 -10.60 -34.78
N SER A 56 20.35 -10.36 -34.50
CA SER A 56 21.35 -11.44 -34.44
C SER A 56 21.08 -12.38 -33.27
N ALA A 57 20.78 -11.84 -32.08
CA ALA A 57 20.45 -12.61 -30.88
C ALA A 57 19.14 -13.41 -31.09
N GLU A 58 18.10 -12.78 -31.63
CA GLU A 58 16.83 -13.47 -31.96
C GLU A 58 17.03 -14.63 -32.93
N LYS A 59 17.80 -14.40 -34.01
CA LYS A 59 18.10 -15.46 -35.00
C LYS A 59 18.81 -16.63 -34.34
N PHE A 60 19.81 -16.37 -33.49
CA PHE A 60 20.50 -17.41 -32.75
C PHE A 60 19.51 -18.22 -31.89
N VAL A 61 18.66 -17.53 -31.09
CA VAL A 61 17.66 -18.19 -30.23
C VAL A 61 16.68 -19.01 -31.06
N GLU A 62 16.18 -18.50 -32.18
CA GLU A 62 15.24 -19.25 -33.03
C GLU A 62 15.86 -20.54 -33.60
N ASP A 63 17.11 -20.47 -34.08
CA ASP A 63 17.80 -21.62 -34.66
C ASP A 63 18.17 -22.63 -33.58
N ALA A 64 18.68 -22.18 -32.43
CA ALA A 64 18.98 -23.04 -31.29
C ALA A 64 17.72 -23.71 -30.70
N THR A 65 16.60 -22.96 -30.63
CA THR A 65 15.31 -23.48 -30.12
C THR A 65 14.78 -24.65 -30.96
N LYS A 66 14.85 -24.55 -32.29
CA LYS A 66 14.45 -25.63 -33.20
C LYS A 66 15.28 -26.92 -32.98
N ASN A 67 16.56 -26.77 -32.74
CA ASN A 67 17.49 -27.90 -32.53
C ASN A 67 17.29 -28.56 -31.15
N ASN A 68 16.82 -27.79 -30.14
CA ASN A 68 16.60 -28.25 -28.76
C ASN A 68 15.15 -28.62 -28.44
N GLY A 69 14.27 -28.76 -29.46
CA GLY A 69 12.89 -29.23 -29.27
C GLY A 69 11.94 -28.25 -28.59
N GLY A 70 12.31 -26.97 -28.57
CA GLY A 70 11.48 -25.88 -28.06
C GLY A 70 10.72 -25.14 -29.17
N LYS A 71 9.97 -24.12 -28.77
CA LYS A 71 9.26 -23.22 -29.67
C LYS A 71 9.27 -21.80 -29.12
N VAL A 72 9.66 -20.82 -29.93
CA VAL A 72 9.38 -19.40 -29.66
C VAL A 72 7.91 -19.16 -29.96
N PHE A 73 7.14 -18.72 -28.98
CA PHE A 73 5.70 -18.54 -29.14
C PHE A 73 5.27 -17.07 -29.13
N ASN A 74 6.07 -16.19 -28.50
CA ASN A 74 5.80 -14.77 -28.50
C ASN A 74 7.10 -13.98 -28.59
N LYS A 75 7.02 -12.77 -29.17
CA LYS A 75 8.06 -11.75 -29.21
C LYS A 75 7.41 -10.42 -28.82
N ALA A 76 7.88 -9.81 -27.78
CA ALA A 76 7.37 -8.54 -27.26
C ALA A 76 8.54 -7.56 -27.13
N GLY A 77 8.71 -6.68 -28.12
CA GLY A 77 9.86 -5.77 -28.17
C GLY A 77 11.19 -6.55 -28.25
N ASP A 78 12.03 -6.38 -27.24
CA ASP A 78 13.31 -7.06 -27.06
C ASP A 78 13.21 -8.39 -26.27
N SER A 79 12.02 -8.75 -25.82
CA SER A 79 11.77 -9.98 -25.07
C SER A 79 11.37 -11.13 -25.97
N LEU A 80 11.93 -12.32 -25.71
CA LEU A 80 11.57 -13.59 -26.36
C LEU A 80 10.97 -14.57 -25.37
N LEU A 81 9.80 -15.10 -25.69
CA LEU A 81 9.09 -16.08 -24.88
C LEU A 81 9.13 -17.45 -25.56
N LEU A 82 9.67 -18.45 -24.86
CA LEU A 82 9.89 -19.78 -25.38
C LEU A 82 9.21 -20.83 -24.48
N ILE A 83 8.82 -21.93 -25.10
CA ILE A 83 8.24 -23.11 -24.43
C ILE A 83 9.02 -24.37 -24.80
N PHE A 84 9.24 -25.24 -23.80
CA PHE A 84 9.92 -26.53 -23.95
C PHE A 84 9.18 -27.62 -23.18
N GLU A 85 9.41 -28.84 -23.60
CA GLU A 85 8.95 -30.04 -22.87
C GLU A 85 10.05 -30.55 -21.91
N ASP A 86 11.33 -30.39 -22.29
CA ASP A 86 12.49 -30.91 -21.57
C ASP A 86 13.23 -29.77 -20.84
N PRO A 87 13.24 -29.76 -19.49
CA PRO A 87 13.97 -28.77 -18.71
C PRO A 87 15.48 -28.74 -18.99
N VAL A 88 16.10 -29.91 -19.26
CA VAL A 88 17.52 -30.02 -19.55
C VAL A 88 17.85 -29.36 -20.89
N ALA A 89 17.01 -29.57 -21.90
CA ALA A 89 17.18 -28.95 -23.20
C ALA A 89 17.01 -27.42 -23.13
N ALA A 90 16.04 -26.93 -22.33
CA ALA A 90 15.86 -25.52 -22.10
C ALA A 90 17.10 -24.89 -21.42
N LEU A 91 17.65 -25.53 -20.38
CA LEU A 91 18.80 -25.01 -19.68
C LEU A 91 20.07 -24.98 -20.55
N LYS A 92 20.28 -26.03 -21.36
CA LYS A 92 21.41 -26.08 -22.31
C LYS A 92 21.33 -24.94 -23.31
N LEU A 93 20.14 -24.66 -23.87
CA LEU A 93 19.94 -23.55 -24.77
C LEU A 93 20.23 -22.21 -24.08
N ALA A 94 19.75 -22.00 -22.85
CA ALA A 94 19.99 -20.77 -22.10
C ALA A 94 21.49 -20.53 -21.87
N ILE A 95 22.23 -21.58 -21.49
CA ILE A 95 23.68 -21.50 -21.28
C ILE A 95 24.41 -21.23 -22.63
N GLU A 96 24.02 -21.92 -23.69
CA GLU A 96 24.60 -21.74 -25.04
C GLU A 96 24.35 -20.32 -25.54
N PHE A 97 23.14 -19.78 -25.37
CA PHE A 97 22.80 -18.41 -25.73
C PHE A 97 23.63 -17.38 -24.96
N GLN A 98 23.68 -17.48 -23.65
CA GLN A 98 24.46 -16.56 -22.83
C GLN A 98 25.97 -16.65 -23.14
N SER A 99 26.48 -17.86 -23.40
CA SER A 99 27.87 -18.04 -23.84
C SER A 99 28.17 -17.35 -25.17
N HIS A 100 27.21 -17.47 -26.11
CA HIS A 100 27.31 -16.79 -27.41
C HIS A 100 27.35 -15.28 -27.24
N ILE A 101 26.44 -14.70 -26.43
CA ILE A 101 26.42 -13.26 -26.16
C ILE A 101 27.70 -12.77 -25.51
N VAL A 102 28.18 -13.44 -24.44
CA VAL A 102 29.43 -13.07 -23.74
C VAL A 102 30.62 -13.13 -24.69
N THR A 103 30.68 -14.15 -25.54
CA THR A 103 31.79 -14.31 -26.52
C THR A 103 31.72 -13.22 -27.60
N THR A 104 30.51 -12.92 -28.09
CA THR A 104 30.29 -11.87 -29.08
C THR A 104 30.69 -10.50 -28.54
N ASN A 105 30.24 -10.17 -27.32
CA ASN A 105 30.58 -8.91 -26.66
C ASN A 105 32.10 -8.78 -26.31
N SER A 106 32.81 -9.88 -26.22
CA SER A 106 34.27 -9.87 -25.94
C SER A 106 35.14 -9.62 -27.19
N SER A 107 34.53 -9.55 -28.38
CA SER A 107 35.25 -9.26 -29.62
C SER A 107 35.23 -7.75 -29.89
N ASP A 108 36.39 -7.14 -30.14
CA ASP A 108 36.59 -5.68 -30.41
C ASP A 108 35.88 -5.17 -31.70
N GLN A 109 34.99 -5.96 -32.30
CA GLN A 109 34.35 -5.66 -33.60
C GLN A 109 32.91 -5.13 -33.51
N HIS A 110 32.33 -4.99 -32.29
CA HIS A 110 30.95 -4.57 -32.14
C HIS A 110 30.84 -3.16 -31.59
N GLU A 111 30.02 -2.33 -32.26
CA GLU A 111 29.72 -0.95 -31.84
C GLU A 111 28.85 -0.90 -30.57
N ILE A 112 28.16 -1.99 -30.26
CA ILE A 112 27.26 -2.11 -29.07
C ILE A 112 27.40 -3.50 -28.47
N CYS A 113 27.52 -3.56 -27.14
CA CYS A 113 27.54 -4.78 -26.35
C CYS A 113 26.18 -4.92 -25.62
N LEU A 114 25.26 -5.72 -26.18
CA LEU A 114 24.00 -6.05 -25.50
C LEU A 114 24.20 -7.20 -24.53
N GLU A 115 23.65 -7.04 -23.34
CA GLU A 115 23.55 -8.10 -22.33
C GLU A 115 22.11 -8.59 -22.27
N PHE A 116 21.92 -9.85 -21.87
CA PHE A 116 20.58 -10.43 -21.75
C PHE A 116 20.38 -11.08 -20.40
N ARG A 117 19.12 -11.11 -19.95
CA ARG A 117 18.68 -11.86 -18.77
C ARG A 117 17.85 -13.04 -19.22
N VAL A 118 17.94 -14.14 -18.48
CA VAL A 118 17.13 -15.33 -18.75
C VAL A 118 16.43 -15.79 -17.49
N GLY A 119 15.10 -15.94 -17.55
CA GLY A 119 14.27 -16.53 -16.51
C GLY A 119 13.64 -17.82 -16.96
N ILE A 120 13.73 -18.91 -16.16
CA ILE A 120 13.16 -20.21 -16.53
C ILE A 120 12.30 -20.77 -15.40
N ASN A 121 11.10 -21.22 -15.76
CA ASN A 121 10.14 -21.80 -14.83
C ASN A 121 9.52 -23.09 -15.41
N VAL A 122 9.19 -24.04 -14.52
CA VAL A 122 8.25 -25.12 -14.84
C VAL A 122 6.93 -24.81 -14.15
N GLY A 123 5.87 -24.63 -14.93
CA GLY A 123 4.57 -24.26 -14.40
C GLY A 123 3.41 -24.56 -15.35
N GLU A 124 2.20 -24.34 -14.85
CA GLU A 124 0.98 -24.56 -15.63
C GLU A 124 0.75 -23.40 -16.60
N VAL A 125 0.40 -23.77 -17.83
CA VAL A 125 0.05 -22.83 -18.90
C VAL A 125 -1.16 -23.36 -19.68
N THR A 126 -1.90 -22.44 -20.29
CA THR A 126 -2.96 -22.76 -21.24
C THR A 126 -2.64 -22.13 -22.57
N ARG A 127 -3.05 -22.80 -23.67
CA ARG A 127 -2.87 -22.26 -25.02
C ARG A 127 -4.01 -21.33 -25.38
N SER A 128 -3.69 -20.16 -25.92
CA SER A 128 -4.65 -19.19 -26.47
C SER A 128 -4.19 -18.77 -27.88
N GLY A 129 -4.73 -19.43 -28.90
CA GLY A 129 -4.32 -19.24 -30.29
C GLY A 129 -2.86 -19.65 -30.54
N LYS A 130 -1.98 -18.67 -30.81
CA LYS A 130 -0.53 -18.88 -31.00
C LYS A 130 0.27 -18.74 -29.70
N ASP A 131 -0.30 -18.11 -28.68
CA ASP A 131 0.32 -17.77 -27.42
C ASP A 131 0.04 -18.78 -26.31
N TYR A 132 0.82 -18.67 -25.22
CA TYR A 132 0.61 -19.43 -23.99
C TYR A 132 0.46 -18.45 -22.83
N LEU A 133 -0.57 -18.66 -22.01
CA LEU A 133 -0.94 -17.83 -20.88
C LEU A 133 -0.94 -18.65 -19.59
N GLY A 134 -0.78 -18.02 -18.45
CA GLY A 134 -0.88 -18.65 -17.14
C GLY A 134 0.24 -18.23 -16.18
N ASP A 135 0.12 -18.68 -14.92
CA ASP A 135 1.10 -18.37 -13.87
C ASP A 135 2.50 -18.86 -14.20
N GLY A 136 2.62 -19.92 -15.02
CA GLY A 136 3.91 -20.41 -15.50
C GLY A 136 4.70 -19.35 -16.26
N VAL A 137 4.05 -18.58 -17.12
CA VAL A 137 4.65 -17.48 -17.90
C VAL A 137 5.03 -16.31 -17.00
N ASN A 138 4.11 -15.91 -16.11
CA ASN A 138 4.34 -14.79 -15.19
C ASN A 138 5.52 -15.03 -14.24
N ILE A 139 5.70 -16.27 -13.75
CA ILE A 139 6.84 -16.61 -12.89
C ILE A 139 8.14 -16.59 -13.70
N ALA A 140 8.15 -17.07 -14.93
CA ALA A 140 9.35 -17.03 -15.79
C ALA A 140 9.80 -15.58 -16.08
N ALA A 141 8.88 -14.67 -16.37
CA ALA A 141 9.17 -13.25 -16.56
C ALA A 141 9.75 -12.60 -15.28
N ARG A 142 9.19 -12.95 -14.10
CA ARG A 142 9.75 -12.46 -12.82
C ARG A 142 11.15 -13.00 -12.51
N LEU A 143 11.45 -14.22 -12.91
CA LEU A 143 12.79 -14.81 -12.76
C LEU A 143 13.78 -14.14 -13.72
N GLU A 144 13.35 -13.77 -14.92
CA GLU A 144 14.12 -12.97 -15.86
C GLU A 144 14.53 -11.64 -15.20
N THR A 145 13.57 -10.86 -14.70
CA THR A 145 13.83 -9.59 -14.00
C THR A 145 14.76 -9.77 -12.78
N LEU A 146 14.68 -10.91 -12.09
CA LEU A 146 15.58 -11.23 -10.97
C LEU A 146 16.98 -11.64 -11.42
N SER A 147 17.16 -12.06 -12.67
CA SER A 147 18.44 -12.50 -13.22
C SER A 147 19.43 -11.35 -13.33
N GLN A 148 20.72 -11.65 -13.14
CA GLN A 148 21.79 -10.68 -13.42
C GLN A 148 21.99 -10.54 -14.95
N PRO A 149 22.55 -9.40 -15.42
CA PRO A 149 22.99 -9.30 -16.80
C PRO A 149 23.90 -10.49 -17.18
N ASN A 150 23.65 -11.08 -18.33
CA ASN A 150 24.26 -12.33 -18.81
C ASN A 150 24.03 -13.55 -17.88
N GLY A 151 23.08 -13.46 -16.96
CA GLY A 151 22.73 -14.51 -16.01
C GLY A 151 21.51 -15.34 -16.44
N ILE A 152 21.27 -16.43 -15.69
CA ILE A 152 20.13 -17.33 -15.83
C ILE A 152 19.57 -17.57 -14.43
N CYS A 153 18.30 -17.21 -14.21
CA CYS A 153 17.62 -17.43 -12.95
C CYS A 153 16.49 -18.43 -13.13
N VAL A 154 16.36 -19.42 -12.23
CA VAL A 154 15.39 -20.51 -12.37
C VAL A 154 14.53 -20.66 -11.12
N SER A 155 13.29 -21.17 -11.30
CA SER A 155 12.39 -21.50 -10.21
C SER A 155 12.82 -22.77 -9.46
N LYS A 156 12.24 -22.96 -8.25
CA LYS A 156 12.42 -24.21 -7.51
C LYS A 156 11.89 -25.42 -8.26
N SER A 157 10.75 -25.31 -8.93
CA SER A 157 10.16 -26.40 -9.72
C SER A 157 11.07 -26.82 -10.88
N PHE A 158 11.78 -25.89 -11.46
CA PHE A 158 12.79 -26.16 -12.50
C PHE A 158 14.08 -26.73 -11.90
N TYR A 159 14.58 -26.16 -10.81
CA TYR A 159 15.74 -26.65 -10.07
C TYR A 159 15.59 -28.13 -9.68
N ASP A 160 14.43 -28.51 -9.11
CA ASP A 160 14.18 -29.88 -8.66
C ASP A 160 14.24 -30.91 -9.81
N GLN A 161 13.98 -30.50 -11.05
CA GLN A 161 14.04 -31.37 -12.22
C GLN A 161 15.40 -31.42 -12.90
N THR A 162 16.29 -30.46 -12.63
CA THR A 162 17.59 -30.33 -13.31
C THR A 162 18.78 -30.51 -12.39
N SER A 163 18.64 -30.33 -11.08
CA SER A 163 19.73 -30.36 -10.10
C SER A 163 20.43 -31.72 -9.93
N SER A 164 19.80 -32.82 -10.39
CA SER A 164 20.43 -34.15 -10.38
C SER A 164 21.44 -34.38 -11.52
N HIS A 165 21.48 -33.48 -12.52
CA HIS A 165 22.45 -33.54 -13.61
C HIS A 165 23.78 -32.91 -13.17
N SER A 166 24.86 -33.67 -13.24
CA SER A 166 26.23 -33.24 -12.83
C SER A 166 26.77 -32.09 -13.65
N ASP A 167 26.18 -31.78 -14.79
CA ASP A 167 26.66 -30.75 -15.72
C ASP A 167 26.20 -29.32 -15.31
N PHE A 168 25.31 -29.20 -14.28
CA PHE A 168 24.75 -27.94 -13.88
C PHE A 168 24.98 -27.67 -12.39
N GLU A 169 25.44 -26.48 -12.09
CA GLU A 169 25.59 -25.98 -10.72
C GLU A 169 24.67 -24.79 -10.48
N PHE A 170 24.15 -24.69 -9.25
CA PHE A 170 23.17 -23.67 -8.90
C PHE A 170 23.52 -23.00 -7.58
N GLU A 171 23.31 -21.69 -7.48
CA GLU A 171 23.36 -20.94 -6.23
C GLU A 171 21.96 -20.53 -5.79
N SER A 172 21.59 -20.88 -4.56
CA SER A 172 20.27 -20.53 -4.03
C SER A 172 20.18 -19.04 -3.69
N LEU A 173 19.15 -18.38 -4.19
CA LEU A 173 18.80 -16.99 -3.84
C LEU A 173 17.86 -16.92 -2.64
N GLY A 174 17.49 -18.07 -2.06
CA GLY A 174 16.51 -18.15 -0.99
C GLY A 174 15.06 -17.87 -1.48
N THR A 175 14.22 -17.45 -0.55
CA THR A 175 12.83 -17.08 -0.88
C THR A 175 12.80 -15.64 -1.35
N GLN A 176 12.39 -15.44 -2.59
CA GLN A 176 12.18 -14.13 -3.20
C GLN A 176 10.71 -13.76 -3.10
N LYS A 177 10.43 -12.49 -2.78
CA LYS A 177 9.08 -11.93 -2.81
C LYS A 177 9.04 -10.89 -3.93
N ILE A 178 8.29 -11.20 -4.99
CA ILE A 178 8.04 -10.25 -6.07
C ILE A 178 6.53 -10.06 -6.13
N LYS A 179 6.06 -8.86 -5.82
CA LYS A 179 4.63 -8.53 -5.59
C LYS A 179 4.06 -9.45 -4.49
N GLU A 180 2.92 -10.07 -4.69
CA GLU A 180 2.27 -10.92 -3.69
C GLU A 180 2.79 -12.36 -3.65
N ASN A 181 3.56 -12.80 -4.66
CA ASN A 181 4.01 -14.18 -4.76
C ASN A 181 5.37 -14.38 -4.12
N LYS A 182 5.46 -15.38 -3.22
CA LYS A 182 6.72 -15.87 -2.66
C LYS A 182 7.14 -17.14 -3.38
N PHE A 183 8.35 -17.17 -3.95
CA PHE A 183 8.91 -18.35 -4.58
C PHE A 183 10.41 -18.46 -4.31
N LYS A 184 10.94 -19.68 -4.33
CA LYS A 184 12.38 -19.91 -4.22
C LYS A 184 13.00 -19.84 -5.61
N ALA A 185 14.09 -19.08 -5.72
CA ALA A 185 14.84 -18.88 -6.95
C ALA A 185 16.29 -19.33 -6.80
N TYR A 186 16.91 -19.67 -7.93
CA TYR A 186 18.27 -20.15 -8.01
C TYR A 186 18.96 -19.51 -9.22
N ASP A 187 20.18 -19.02 -9.07
CA ASP A 187 21.05 -18.67 -10.20
C ASP A 187 21.75 -19.91 -10.72
N VAL A 188 21.91 -19.99 -12.04
CA VAL A 188 22.71 -21.04 -12.70
C VAL A 188 24.18 -20.56 -12.72
N ILE A 189 25.08 -21.38 -12.18
CA ILE A 189 26.52 -21.07 -12.19
C ILE A 189 27.10 -21.43 -13.56
N THR A 190 27.58 -20.42 -14.28
CA THR A 190 28.21 -20.52 -15.58
C THR A 190 29.68 -20.10 -15.47
N PRO A 191 30.56 -20.37 -16.45
CA PRO A 191 31.98 -19.95 -16.40
C PRO A 191 32.16 -18.43 -16.24
N TRP A 192 31.20 -17.62 -16.68
CA TRP A 192 31.22 -16.15 -16.52
C TRP A 192 30.34 -15.69 -15.36
N TYR A 193 29.77 -16.62 -14.57
CA TYR A 193 28.92 -16.28 -13.43
C TYR A 193 29.70 -15.43 -12.43
N GLN A 194 29.19 -14.23 -12.21
CA GLN A 194 29.69 -13.40 -11.13
C GLN A 194 28.83 -13.71 -9.91
N LYS A 195 29.47 -14.33 -8.90
CA LYS A 195 28.80 -14.55 -7.61
C LYS A 195 28.20 -13.23 -7.17
N ARG A 196 26.89 -13.23 -6.88
CA ARG A 196 26.22 -12.02 -6.38
C ARG A 196 27.02 -11.54 -5.20
N GLY A 197 27.94 -10.64 -5.47
CA GLY A 197 28.85 -10.15 -4.45
C GLY A 197 28.01 -9.62 -3.32
N LYS A 198 28.46 -9.85 -2.11
CA LYS A 198 28.09 -9.13 -0.92
C LYS A 198 28.39 -7.62 -1.07
N ARG A 199 28.05 -7.03 -2.22
CA ARG A 199 28.06 -5.58 -2.42
C ARG A 199 27.23 -4.88 -1.34
N LYS A 200 26.24 -5.59 -0.77
CA LYS A 200 25.58 -5.16 0.46
C LYS A 200 26.52 -5.22 1.69
N GLU A 201 27.53 -6.07 1.72
CA GLU A 201 28.43 -6.14 2.89
C GLU A 201 29.63 -5.19 2.80
N ILE A 202 30.08 -4.79 1.61
CA ILE A 202 31.16 -3.79 1.49
C ILE A 202 30.60 -2.36 1.51
N PHE A 203 29.45 -2.11 0.87
CA PHE A 203 28.70 -0.86 1.10
C PHE A 203 27.95 -0.88 2.44
N ALA A 204 27.50 -2.04 2.98
CA ALA A 204 27.05 -2.14 4.34
C ALA A 204 28.20 -2.05 5.35
N PHE A 205 29.43 -2.47 5.07
CA PHE A 205 30.55 -2.25 6.01
C PHE A 205 31.12 -0.84 5.90
N ALA A 206 31.18 -0.23 4.72
CA ALA A 206 31.50 1.19 4.57
C ALA A 206 30.32 2.10 4.96
N SER A 207 29.07 1.69 4.75
CA SER A 207 27.90 2.40 5.29
C SER A 207 27.63 2.02 6.75
N VAL A 208 27.95 0.83 7.25
CA VAL A 208 27.93 0.51 8.69
C VAL A 208 29.08 1.19 9.43
N VAL A 209 30.25 1.41 8.83
CA VAL A 209 31.29 2.26 9.42
C VAL A 209 30.96 3.75 9.25
N ALA A 210 30.39 4.19 8.15
CA ALA A 210 29.87 5.56 8.00
C ALA A 210 28.56 5.76 8.79
N VAL A 211 27.67 4.79 8.84
CA VAL A 211 26.49 4.77 9.71
C VAL A 211 26.88 4.47 11.16
N ALA A 212 27.92 3.69 11.48
CA ALA A 212 28.44 3.59 12.84
C ALA A 212 29.22 4.85 13.27
N VAL A 213 29.89 5.54 12.37
CA VAL A 213 30.48 6.87 12.65
C VAL A 213 29.38 7.94 12.67
N VAL A 214 28.36 7.87 11.84
CA VAL A 214 27.15 8.70 11.90
C VAL A 214 26.25 8.29 13.06
N LEU A 215 26.15 7.01 13.44
CA LEU A 215 25.45 6.53 14.63
C LEU A 215 26.31 6.72 15.90
N ILE A 216 27.62 6.73 15.85
CA ILE A 216 28.48 7.14 16.97
C ILE A 216 28.50 8.67 17.09
N LEU A 217 28.52 9.41 16.02
CA LEU A 217 28.28 10.86 16.01
C LEU A 217 26.80 11.15 16.30
N ALA A 218 25.84 10.42 15.75
CA ALA A 218 24.45 10.48 16.11
C ALA A 218 24.19 9.92 17.51
N SER A 219 24.85 8.90 18.06
CA SER A 219 24.73 8.50 19.45
C SER A 219 25.47 9.42 20.42
N LEU A 220 26.48 10.13 19.96
CA LEU A 220 27.08 11.27 20.72
C LEU A 220 26.22 12.55 20.62
N PHE A 221 25.36 12.63 19.58
CA PHE A 221 24.43 13.74 19.36
C PHE A 221 22.94 13.34 19.40
N SER A 222 22.56 12.05 19.28
CA SER A 222 21.18 11.55 19.28
C SER A 222 20.69 11.06 20.64
N GLY A 223 21.51 11.23 21.68
CA GLY A 223 20.99 11.29 23.05
C GLY A 223 19.90 12.36 23.19
N ASP A 224 19.86 13.35 22.28
CA ASP A 224 18.95 14.48 22.38
C ASP A 224 17.94 14.63 21.22
N LEU A 225 18.17 14.06 20.00
CA LEU A 225 17.23 14.31 18.89
C LEU A 225 15.98 13.41 18.89
N THR A 226 16.09 12.18 19.33
CA THR A 226 14.90 11.33 19.55
C THR A 226 14.20 11.65 20.87
N LYS A 227 14.91 12.29 21.82
CA LYS A 227 14.32 12.88 23.04
C LYS A 227 13.65 14.23 22.78
N LEU A 228 14.05 14.97 21.75
CA LEU A 228 13.43 16.25 21.36
C LEU A 228 12.12 16.08 20.58
N ILE A 229 11.81 14.86 20.11
CA ILE A 229 10.54 14.51 19.42
C ILE A 229 9.67 13.60 20.31
N ARG A 230 10.22 12.97 21.33
CA ARG A 230 9.46 12.30 22.38
C ARG A 230 9.23 13.33 23.49
N ASP A 231 7.99 13.73 23.61
CA ASP A 231 7.48 14.16 24.90
C ASP A 231 7.53 12.89 25.77
N ASP A 232 8.62 12.73 26.54
CA ASP A 232 8.93 11.50 27.31
C ASP A 232 7.90 11.26 28.44
N ASP A 233 6.89 12.15 28.55
CA ASP A 233 5.82 12.10 29.56
C ASP A 233 4.48 11.54 29.02
N GLN A 234 4.33 11.25 27.71
CA GLN A 234 3.06 10.75 27.17
C GLN A 234 3.04 9.22 27.05
N ILE A 235 1.98 8.61 27.59
CA ILE A 235 1.71 7.17 27.49
C ILE A 235 1.02 6.89 26.15
N ARG A 236 1.63 6.07 25.30
CA ARG A 236 1.05 5.60 24.02
C ARG A 236 0.15 4.41 24.25
N LEU A 237 -1.13 4.56 24.00
CA LEU A 237 -2.15 3.52 24.20
C LEU A 237 -2.74 3.06 22.87
N ALA A 238 -2.63 1.77 22.57
CA ALA A 238 -3.32 1.11 21.46
C ALA A 238 -4.65 0.52 21.95
N ILE A 239 -5.78 1.12 21.64
CA ILE A 239 -7.10 0.54 21.89
C ILE A 239 -7.45 -0.36 20.71
N LEU A 240 -7.47 -1.69 20.93
CA LEU A 240 -7.80 -2.65 19.89
C LEU A 240 -9.32 -2.71 19.67
N PRO A 241 -9.77 -3.18 18.49
CA PRO A 241 -11.19 -3.44 18.24
C PRO A 241 -11.77 -4.35 19.34
N PHE A 242 -12.90 -3.96 19.92
CA PHE A 242 -13.56 -4.79 20.91
C PHE A 242 -14.01 -6.11 20.29
N ASP A 243 -13.74 -7.22 20.95
CA ASP A 243 -14.27 -8.54 20.56
C ASP A 243 -15.76 -8.61 20.93
N ILE A 244 -16.59 -8.39 19.92
CA ILE A 244 -18.07 -8.41 20.01
C ILE A 244 -18.68 -9.65 19.36
N SER A 245 -17.87 -10.69 19.13
CA SER A 245 -18.29 -11.92 18.43
C SER A 245 -19.40 -12.66 19.18
N GLU A 246 -19.38 -12.60 20.52
CA GLU A 246 -20.36 -13.25 21.41
C GLU A 246 -21.60 -12.36 21.71
N LEU A 247 -21.71 -11.17 21.12
CA LEU A 247 -22.88 -10.32 21.26
C LEU A 247 -23.95 -10.62 20.19
N PRO A 248 -25.24 -10.62 20.53
CA PRO A 248 -26.34 -10.60 19.57
C PRO A 248 -26.25 -9.40 18.65
N SER A 249 -26.73 -9.53 17.40
CA SER A 249 -26.63 -8.48 16.39
C SER A 249 -27.25 -7.15 16.82
N ASN A 250 -28.36 -7.20 17.58
CA ASN A 250 -29.05 -6.02 18.12
C ASN A 250 -28.35 -5.35 19.32
N GLN A 251 -27.25 -5.91 19.82
CA GLN A 251 -26.48 -5.35 20.94
C GLN A 251 -25.05 -4.96 20.54
N LYS A 252 -24.59 -5.37 19.34
CA LYS A 252 -23.21 -5.07 18.87
C LYS A 252 -22.94 -3.57 18.78
N TYR A 253 -23.97 -2.76 18.48
CA TYR A 253 -23.83 -1.31 18.39
C TYR A 253 -23.39 -0.68 19.71
N LEU A 254 -23.88 -1.20 20.87
CA LEU A 254 -23.56 -0.68 22.20
C LEU A 254 -22.04 -0.75 22.48
N ALA A 255 -21.45 -1.93 22.27
CA ALA A 255 -20.01 -2.11 22.48
C ALA A 255 -19.19 -1.30 21.48
N SER A 256 -19.67 -1.15 20.24
CA SER A 256 -19.01 -0.29 19.24
C SER A 256 -19.09 1.19 19.60
N SER A 257 -20.24 1.65 20.14
CA SER A 257 -20.38 3.02 20.64
C SER A 257 -19.43 3.26 21.81
N MET A 258 -19.44 2.36 22.80
CA MET A 258 -18.57 2.43 23.96
C MET A 258 -17.08 2.51 23.56
N GLN A 259 -16.66 1.78 22.53
CA GLN A 259 -15.28 1.88 22.04
C GLN A 259 -15.00 3.24 21.39
N ASP A 260 -15.91 3.74 20.54
CA ASP A 260 -15.74 5.04 19.88
C ASP A 260 -15.68 6.17 20.92
N ASP A 261 -16.56 6.14 21.94
CA ASP A 261 -16.59 7.13 23.03
C ASP A 261 -15.34 7.05 23.90
N LEU A 262 -14.90 5.84 24.26
CA LEU A 262 -13.67 5.61 25.02
C LEU A 262 -12.45 6.23 24.31
N ILE A 263 -12.33 6.06 23.00
CA ILE A 263 -11.23 6.63 22.21
C ILE A 263 -11.27 8.16 22.28
N VAL A 264 -12.45 8.75 22.14
CA VAL A 264 -12.60 10.21 22.18
C VAL A 264 -12.30 10.76 23.57
N ASP A 265 -12.78 10.11 24.62
CA ASP A 265 -12.61 10.58 26.00
C ASP A 265 -11.15 10.41 26.46
N MET A 266 -10.50 9.27 26.17
CA MET A 266 -9.09 9.07 26.47
C MET A 266 -8.18 10.02 25.69
N ALA A 267 -8.52 10.40 24.46
CA ALA A 267 -7.74 11.35 23.65
C ALA A 267 -7.72 12.80 24.23
N ARG A 268 -8.66 13.13 25.14
CA ARG A 268 -8.69 14.43 25.84
C ARG A 268 -7.70 14.53 27.00
N ILE A 269 -7.05 13.42 27.34
CA ILE A 269 -6.10 13.37 28.47
C ILE A 269 -4.71 13.71 27.94
N ASP A 270 -4.18 14.87 28.29
CA ASP A 270 -2.91 15.43 27.77
C ASP A 270 -1.71 14.45 27.87
N LYS A 271 -1.71 13.58 28.89
CA LYS A 271 -0.66 12.58 29.11
C LYS A 271 -0.84 11.30 28.27
N LEU A 272 -1.95 11.16 27.56
CA LEU A 272 -2.21 10.01 26.70
C LEU A 272 -2.05 10.38 25.23
N LEU A 273 -1.42 9.48 24.48
CA LEU A 273 -1.40 9.48 23.04
C LEU A 273 -2.13 8.23 22.57
N ILE A 274 -3.37 8.40 22.14
CA ILE A 274 -4.18 7.30 21.64
C ILE A 274 -3.80 7.02 20.20
N LEU A 275 -3.41 5.78 19.90
CA LEU A 275 -3.09 5.37 18.53
C LEU A 275 -4.36 5.29 17.69
N ALA A 276 -4.25 5.77 16.46
CA ALA A 276 -5.37 5.87 15.53
C ALA A 276 -6.06 4.52 15.29
N THR A 277 -7.39 4.54 15.23
CA THR A 277 -8.21 3.36 14.90
C THR A 277 -7.77 2.71 13.59
N ASN A 278 -7.38 3.50 12.59
CA ASN A 278 -6.85 2.99 11.32
C ASN A 278 -5.63 2.08 11.51
N SER A 279 -4.74 2.41 12.45
CA SER A 279 -3.58 1.56 12.79
C SER A 279 -3.96 0.33 13.62
N THR A 280 -5.03 0.38 14.44
CA THR A 280 -5.40 -0.72 15.34
C THR A 280 -6.45 -1.67 14.76
N GLU A 281 -7.31 -1.23 13.84
CA GLU A 281 -8.42 -2.03 13.28
C GLU A 281 -7.99 -3.32 12.58
N GLN A 282 -6.76 -3.39 12.07
CA GLN A 282 -6.26 -4.61 11.42
C GLN A 282 -5.93 -5.74 12.39
N PHE A 283 -5.82 -5.45 13.70
CA PHE A 283 -5.45 -6.43 14.74
C PHE A 283 -6.68 -7.01 15.44
N LYS A 284 -7.59 -7.58 14.66
CA LYS A 284 -8.85 -8.16 15.17
C LYS A 284 -8.66 -9.40 16.05
N ASN A 285 -7.49 -10.06 15.96
CA ASN A 285 -7.18 -11.25 16.78
C ASN A 285 -6.60 -10.89 18.16
N GLY A 286 -6.52 -9.61 18.48
CA GLY A 286 -6.16 -9.12 19.81
C GLY A 286 -4.81 -9.67 20.32
N ILE A 287 -4.85 -10.34 21.47
CA ILE A 287 -3.67 -10.90 22.17
C ILE A 287 -2.79 -11.80 21.28
N GLN A 288 -3.36 -12.51 20.30
CA GLN A 288 -2.59 -13.42 19.43
C GLN A 288 -1.63 -12.67 18.49
N GLU A 289 -1.81 -11.37 18.30
CA GLU A 289 -0.95 -10.53 17.46
C GLU A 289 -0.09 -9.54 18.27
N GLN A 290 -0.03 -9.70 19.59
CA GLN A 290 0.62 -8.79 20.53
C GLN A 290 2.04 -8.39 20.09
N GLU A 291 2.92 -9.36 19.82
CA GLU A 291 4.31 -9.11 19.40
C GLU A 291 4.37 -8.24 18.12
N LYS A 292 3.47 -8.50 17.18
CA LYS A 292 3.35 -7.75 15.95
C LYS A 292 2.88 -6.31 16.20
N ILE A 293 1.93 -6.12 17.13
CA ILE A 293 1.40 -4.80 17.51
C ILE A 293 2.51 -3.96 18.15
N PHE A 294 3.21 -4.49 19.16
CA PHE A 294 4.32 -3.77 19.79
C PHE A 294 5.43 -3.42 18.79
N LYS A 295 5.75 -4.33 17.88
CA LYS A 295 6.76 -4.10 16.83
C LYS A 295 6.36 -3.02 15.82
N LEU A 296 5.11 -2.99 15.40
CA LEU A 296 4.65 -2.10 14.31
C LEU A 296 4.17 -0.73 14.82
N LEU A 297 3.49 -0.72 15.99
CA LEU A 297 2.86 0.49 16.51
C LEU A 297 3.67 1.11 17.65
N SER A 298 4.57 0.35 18.29
CA SER A 298 5.38 0.77 19.44
C SER A 298 4.56 1.45 20.55
N PRO A 299 3.41 0.88 21.00
CA PRO A 299 2.66 1.41 22.14
C PRO A 299 3.39 1.15 23.46
N ASN A 300 3.06 1.90 24.53
CA ASN A 300 3.43 1.52 25.89
C ASN A 300 2.47 0.43 26.41
N TYR A 301 1.19 0.56 26.04
CA TYR A 301 0.15 -0.39 26.43
C TYR A 301 -0.79 -0.72 25.29
N ILE A 302 -1.31 -1.95 25.31
CA ILE A 302 -2.40 -2.42 24.47
C ILE A 302 -3.63 -2.66 25.34
N LEU A 303 -4.75 -2.04 25.02
CA LEU A 303 -6.05 -2.34 25.63
C LEU A 303 -6.78 -3.38 24.79
N VAL A 304 -7.08 -4.52 25.40
CA VAL A 304 -7.85 -5.61 24.80
C VAL A 304 -9.16 -5.76 25.56
N THR A 305 -10.28 -5.60 24.87
CA THR A 305 -11.61 -5.66 25.50
C THR A 305 -12.49 -6.69 24.79
N LYS A 306 -13.18 -7.51 25.55
CA LYS A 306 -14.18 -8.48 25.08
C LYS A 306 -15.52 -8.22 25.73
N ALA A 307 -16.58 -8.18 24.91
CA ALA A 307 -17.95 -8.04 25.36
C ALA A 307 -18.77 -9.31 25.10
N ARG A 308 -19.52 -9.75 26.10
CA ARG A 308 -20.42 -10.90 26.05
C ARG A 308 -21.78 -10.49 26.58
N SER A 309 -22.86 -11.17 26.19
CA SER A 309 -24.16 -10.96 26.81
C SER A 309 -24.89 -12.27 27.06
N SER A 310 -25.78 -12.24 28.05
CA SER A 310 -26.69 -13.32 28.39
C SER A 310 -28.06 -12.69 28.73
N GLY A 311 -28.97 -12.68 27.76
CA GLY A 311 -30.22 -11.95 27.87
C GLY A 311 -30.00 -10.43 27.91
N ASP A 312 -30.48 -9.77 28.96
CA ASP A 312 -30.32 -8.33 29.17
C ASP A 312 -29.06 -7.97 29.96
N GLU A 313 -28.27 -8.97 30.39
CA GLU A 313 -27.00 -8.76 31.06
C GLU A 313 -25.85 -8.67 30.06
N ILE A 314 -24.97 -7.69 30.22
CA ILE A 314 -23.74 -7.52 29.47
C ILE A 314 -22.54 -7.65 30.40
N LYS A 315 -21.53 -8.38 29.94
CA LYS A 315 -20.25 -8.53 30.61
C LYS A 315 -19.13 -7.99 29.73
N ILE A 316 -18.35 -7.05 30.23
CA ILE A 316 -17.18 -6.47 29.58
C ILE A 316 -15.95 -6.92 30.36
N ILE A 317 -14.99 -7.48 29.64
CA ILE A 317 -13.71 -7.97 30.17
C ILE A 317 -12.61 -7.17 29.48
N SER A 318 -11.85 -6.41 30.25
CA SER A 318 -10.77 -5.58 29.71
C SER A 318 -9.43 -5.90 30.37
N GLN A 319 -8.37 -5.84 29.55
CA GLN A 319 -7.00 -6.05 30.00
C GLN A 319 -6.09 -5.02 29.36
N LEU A 320 -5.21 -4.43 30.15
CA LEU A 320 -4.12 -3.56 29.74
C LEU A 320 -2.83 -4.36 29.75
N ILE A 321 -2.17 -4.49 28.62
CA ILE A 321 -0.96 -5.30 28.41
C ILE A 321 0.21 -4.38 28.14
N ASP A 322 1.31 -4.54 28.87
CA ASP A 322 2.54 -3.78 28.71
C ASP A 322 3.44 -4.33 27.58
N GLU A 323 4.54 -3.64 27.28
CA GLU A 323 5.51 -4.01 26.24
C GLU A 323 6.21 -5.38 26.48
N ASN A 324 6.22 -5.87 27.74
CA ASN A 324 6.77 -7.17 28.11
C ASN A 324 5.74 -8.30 27.97
N GLY A 325 4.50 -7.97 27.57
CA GLY A 325 3.39 -8.92 27.49
C GLY A 325 2.75 -9.24 28.84
N SER A 326 3.05 -8.46 29.88
CA SER A 326 2.48 -8.61 31.21
C SER A 326 1.16 -7.86 31.31
N ILE A 327 0.19 -8.40 32.05
CA ILE A 327 -1.06 -7.72 32.33
C ILE A 327 -0.81 -6.67 33.42
N ALA A 328 -0.78 -5.40 33.04
CA ALA A 328 -0.62 -4.28 33.96
C ALA A 328 -1.90 -4.00 34.75
N TRP A 329 -3.06 -4.22 34.11
CA TRP A 329 -4.37 -4.04 34.71
C TRP A 329 -5.40 -4.96 34.03
N ALA A 330 -6.38 -5.45 34.78
CA ALA A 330 -7.50 -6.22 34.26
C ALA A 330 -8.73 -6.06 35.14
N GLU A 331 -9.88 -5.82 34.53
CA GLU A 331 -11.15 -5.68 35.21
C GLU A 331 -12.31 -6.32 34.43
N ASN A 332 -13.35 -6.66 35.19
CA ASN A 332 -14.59 -7.21 34.67
C ASN A 332 -15.75 -6.36 35.12
N TYR A 333 -16.64 -6.02 34.17
CA TYR A 333 -17.83 -5.24 34.42
C TYR A 333 -19.05 -6.07 34.03
N ASP A 334 -19.93 -6.29 35.01
CA ASP A 334 -21.20 -6.99 34.82
C ASP A 334 -22.35 -6.01 35.07
N SER A 335 -23.28 -5.84 34.14
CA SER A 335 -24.46 -4.97 34.27
C SER A 335 -25.60 -5.36 33.35
N ILE A 336 -26.71 -4.67 33.53
CA ILE A 336 -27.83 -4.69 32.57
C ILE A 336 -27.58 -3.65 31.48
N ILE A 337 -28.07 -3.94 30.28
CA ILE A 337 -27.86 -3.10 29.08
C ILE A 337 -28.32 -1.66 29.30
N THR A 338 -29.35 -1.44 30.06
CA THR A 338 -29.92 -0.11 30.36
C THR A 338 -29.00 0.77 31.24
N GLU A 339 -27.98 0.21 31.85
CA GLU A 339 -26.99 0.90 32.71
C GLU A 339 -25.60 0.97 32.09
N ILE A 340 -25.47 0.76 30.79
CA ILE A 340 -24.18 0.69 30.09
C ILE A 340 -23.37 1.99 30.22
N ASP A 341 -24.03 3.14 30.26
CA ASP A 341 -23.39 4.45 30.44
C ASP A 341 -22.68 4.55 31.81
N THR A 342 -23.27 3.96 32.85
CA THR A 342 -22.67 3.93 34.19
C THR A 342 -21.40 3.07 34.20
N ILE A 343 -21.43 1.95 33.47
CA ILE A 343 -20.25 1.07 33.34
C ILE A 343 -19.18 1.74 32.51
N GLN A 344 -19.53 2.42 31.45
CA GLN A 344 -18.57 3.14 30.62
C GLN A 344 -17.76 4.13 31.44
N LYS A 345 -18.42 4.97 32.23
CA LYS A 345 -17.74 5.92 33.13
C LYS A 345 -16.84 5.21 34.15
N LYS A 346 -17.31 4.12 34.76
CA LYS A 346 -16.48 3.33 35.67
C LYS A 346 -15.27 2.73 34.95
N PHE A 347 -15.45 2.19 33.76
CA PHE A 347 -14.39 1.63 32.95
C PHE A 347 -13.31 2.68 32.60
N GLU A 348 -13.71 3.88 32.21
CA GLU A 348 -12.80 4.99 31.93
C GLU A 348 -11.97 5.38 33.15
N ILE A 349 -12.61 5.52 34.31
CA ILE A 349 -11.95 5.81 35.60
C ILE A 349 -10.92 4.74 35.96
N ASP A 350 -11.34 3.47 35.92
CA ASP A 350 -10.50 2.33 36.28
C ASP A 350 -9.31 2.17 35.30
N LEU A 351 -9.54 2.45 34.00
CA LEU A 351 -8.48 2.45 32.98
C LEU A 351 -7.44 3.55 33.25
N VAL A 352 -7.89 4.76 33.56
CA VAL A 352 -6.99 5.88 33.93
C VAL A 352 -6.15 5.52 35.13
N GLY A 353 -6.75 4.90 36.15
CA GLY A 353 -6.04 4.37 37.32
C GLY A 353 -5.06 3.25 36.95
N GLY A 354 -5.46 2.35 36.06
CA GLY A 354 -4.61 1.26 35.55
C GLY A 354 -3.40 1.75 34.75
N LEU A 355 -3.51 2.92 34.12
CA LEU A 355 -2.40 3.60 33.45
C LEU A 355 -1.49 4.39 34.41
N GLY A 356 -1.79 4.41 35.72
CA GLY A 356 -1.02 5.14 36.71
C GLY A 356 -1.22 6.66 36.66
N LEU A 357 -2.29 7.13 36.04
CA LEU A 357 -2.63 8.56 35.95
C LEU A 357 -3.49 8.98 37.16
N ASP A 358 -3.34 10.25 37.58
CA ASP A 358 -4.12 10.80 38.68
C ASP A 358 -5.58 11.03 38.25
N SER A 359 -6.50 10.27 38.89
CA SER A 359 -7.91 10.29 38.54
C SER A 359 -8.62 11.61 38.86
N ASP A 360 -8.20 12.34 39.90
CA ASP A 360 -8.92 13.54 40.37
C ASP A 360 -8.82 14.72 39.42
N THR A 361 -7.67 14.91 38.76
CA THR A 361 -7.48 15.96 37.73
C THR A 361 -8.00 15.55 36.37
N THR A 362 -8.03 14.26 36.08
CA THR A 362 -8.42 13.69 34.79
C THR A 362 -9.96 13.59 34.67
N LEU A 363 -10.65 13.30 35.77
CA LEU A 363 -12.12 13.18 35.82
C LEU A 363 -12.85 14.48 35.47
N ALA A 364 -12.27 15.63 35.78
CA ALA A 364 -12.85 16.93 35.42
C ALA A 364 -12.93 17.15 33.89
N THR A 365 -12.12 16.43 33.12
CA THR A 365 -12.12 16.48 31.65
C THR A 365 -13.09 15.49 31.03
N LEU A 366 -13.48 14.42 31.74
CA LEU A 366 -14.39 13.36 31.28
C LEU A 366 -15.88 13.64 31.58
N ASP A 367 -16.21 14.65 32.37
CA ASP A 367 -17.58 14.85 32.92
C ASP A 367 -18.57 15.52 31.95
N ASN A 368 -18.23 15.73 30.69
CA ASN A 368 -19.13 16.37 29.72
C ASN A 368 -19.42 15.50 28.52
N SER A 369 -20.65 14.97 28.50
CA SER A 369 -21.43 14.59 27.33
C SER A 369 -21.39 13.13 26.84
N SER A 370 -22.01 12.22 27.56
CA SER A 370 -22.66 11.09 26.87
C SER A 370 -24.05 11.56 26.37
N VAL A 371 -24.14 12.03 25.14
CA VAL A 371 -25.45 12.15 24.47
C VAL A 371 -25.86 10.74 24.07
N THR A 372 -26.84 10.17 24.79
CA THR A 372 -27.39 8.86 24.43
C THR A 372 -28.04 8.95 23.06
N ILE A 373 -27.36 8.40 22.05
CA ILE A 373 -27.86 8.39 20.67
C ILE A 373 -28.86 7.26 20.49
N ASN A 374 -29.92 7.51 19.74
CA ASN A 374 -30.91 6.47 19.39
C ASN A 374 -30.20 5.27 18.73
N PRO A 375 -30.36 4.03 19.26
CA PRO A 375 -29.68 2.83 18.77
C PRO A 375 -29.87 2.56 17.28
N ILE A 376 -31.05 2.83 16.73
CA ILE A 376 -31.37 2.62 15.31
C ILE A 376 -30.62 3.66 14.46
N ALA A 377 -30.56 4.91 14.92
CA ALA A 377 -29.81 5.96 14.24
C ALA A 377 -28.30 5.64 14.23
N TYR A 378 -27.78 5.10 15.34
CA TYR A 378 -26.38 4.69 15.43
C TYR A 378 -26.06 3.50 14.52
N ASP A 379 -26.90 2.47 14.44
CA ASP A 379 -26.72 1.34 13.50
C ASP A 379 -26.70 1.83 12.05
N LEU A 380 -27.64 2.69 11.66
CA LEU A 380 -27.67 3.29 10.32
C LEU A 380 -26.38 4.07 10.02
N PHE A 381 -25.90 4.85 10.97
CA PHE A 381 -24.66 5.60 10.87
C PHE A 381 -23.45 4.67 10.67
N LYS A 382 -23.32 3.61 11.49
CA LYS A 382 -22.21 2.63 11.36
C LYS A 382 -22.26 1.89 10.02
N ARG A 383 -23.44 1.52 9.54
CA ARG A 383 -23.63 0.93 8.21
C ARG A 383 -23.25 1.90 7.09
N GLY A 384 -23.60 3.18 7.25
CA GLY A 384 -23.18 4.24 6.33
C GLY A 384 -21.65 4.37 6.26
N ARG A 385 -20.96 4.31 7.39
CA ARG A 385 -19.47 4.31 7.44
C ARG A 385 -18.84 3.08 6.80
N ALA A 386 -19.47 1.91 6.94
CA ALA A 386 -18.96 0.65 6.39
C ALA A 386 -19.24 0.48 4.89
N SER A 387 -20.17 1.24 4.32
CA SER A 387 -20.52 1.15 2.90
C SER A 387 -19.41 1.71 2.00
N ARG A 388 -19.10 0.99 0.92
CA ARG A 388 -18.21 1.47 -0.15
C ARG A 388 -18.92 2.31 -1.21
N ASP A 389 -20.25 2.24 -1.23
CA ASP A 389 -21.11 3.01 -2.13
C ASP A 389 -21.50 4.33 -1.47
N ARG A 390 -21.10 5.46 -2.09
CA ARG A 390 -21.34 6.81 -1.54
C ARG A 390 -22.81 7.17 -1.47
N GLU A 391 -23.61 6.73 -2.43
CA GLU A 391 -25.03 7.03 -2.46
C GLU A 391 -25.77 6.27 -1.35
N ILE A 392 -25.45 4.99 -1.17
CA ILE A 392 -25.95 4.19 -0.04
C ILE A 392 -25.55 4.84 1.29
N SER A 393 -24.29 5.26 1.44
CA SER A 393 -23.81 5.94 2.64
C SER A 393 -24.61 7.21 2.93
N ARG A 394 -24.81 8.08 1.91
CA ARG A 394 -25.60 9.33 2.05
C ARG A 394 -27.03 9.06 2.53
N ASN A 395 -27.67 8.05 1.97
CA ASN A 395 -29.04 7.68 2.35
C ASN A 395 -29.10 7.18 3.80
N LEU A 396 -28.16 6.32 4.20
CA LEU A 396 -28.09 5.81 5.59
C LEU A 396 -27.82 6.94 6.60
N TYR A 397 -26.95 7.91 6.27
CA TYR A 397 -26.74 9.08 7.13
C TYR A 397 -27.99 9.97 7.22
N ARG A 398 -28.72 10.18 6.10
CA ARG A 398 -30.00 10.93 6.12
C ARG A 398 -31.07 10.23 6.95
N GLU A 399 -31.15 8.89 6.85
CA GLU A 399 -32.08 8.11 7.69
C GLU A 399 -31.68 8.20 9.17
N ALA A 400 -30.39 8.13 9.51
CA ALA A 400 -29.92 8.31 10.88
C ALA A 400 -30.26 9.70 11.43
N ILE A 401 -30.09 10.76 10.65
CA ILE A 401 -30.43 12.14 11.00
C ILE A 401 -31.96 12.32 11.13
N ALA A 402 -32.73 11.64 10.32
CA ALA A 402 -34.20 11.70 10.43
C ALA A 402 -34.73 11.11 11.74
N ILE A 403 -34.04 10.10 12.29
CA ILE A 403 -34.38 9.48 13.60
C ILE A 403 -33.81 10.30 14.75
N GLU A 404 -32.58 10.77 14.62
CA GLU A 404 -31.85 11.55 15.63
C GLU A 404 -31.29 12.86 15.01
N PRO A 405 -32.13 13.93 14.99
CA PRO A 405 -31.73 15.19 14.33
C PRO A 405 -30.50 15.88 14.94
N ASN A 406 -30.16 15.57 16.19
CA ASN A 406 -29.01 16.13 16.87
C ASN A 406 -27.77 15.17 16.85
N PHE A 407 -27.71 14.27 15.88
CA PHE A 407 -26.59 13.37 15.74
C PHE A 407 -25.43 14.04 14.98
N ALA A 408 -24.53 14.74 15.68
CA ALA A 408 -23.43 15.51 15.12
C ALA A 408 -22.53 14.70 14.17
N ALA A 409 -22.14 13.47 14.56
CA ALA A 409 -21.31 12.59 13.75
C ALA A 409 -21.97 12.18 12.42
N ALA A 410 -23.29 11.98 12.41
CA ALA A 410 -24.04 11.68 11.18
C ALA A 410 -24.07 12.89 10.24
N HIS A 411 -24.28 14.10 10.77
CA HIS A 411 -24.21 15.33 9.99
C HIS A 411 -22.83 15.56 9.40
N SER A 412 -21.77 15.44 10.18
CA SER A 412 -20.37 15.60 9.73
C SER A 412 -20.01 14.55 8.66
N SER A 413 -20.43 13.29 8.85
CA SER A 413 -20.16 12.22 7.89
C SER A 413 -20.94 12.38 6.59
N LEU A 414 -22.18 12.86 6.64
CA LEU A 414 -22.96 13.20 5.45
C LEU A 414 -22.27 14.32 4.66
N ALA A 415 -21.87 15.39 5.34
CA ALA A 415 -21.17 16.52 4.73
C ALA A 415 -19.86 16.10 4.06
N ILE A 416 -19.04 15.30 4.74
CA ILE A 416 -17.80 14.73 4.18
C ILE A 416 -18.11 13.88 2.94
N ASN A 417 -19.08 12.98 3.03
CA ASN A 417 -19.47 12.12 1.91
C ASN A 417 -19.94 12.94 0.69
N MET A 418 -20.74 13.98 0.90
CA MET A 418 -21.18 14.89 -0.16
C MET A 418 -19.98 15.62 -0.79
N SER A 419 -19.04 16.10 0.02
CA SER A 419 -17.89 16.88 -0.46
C SER A 419 -16.93 16.09 -1.37
N TYR A 420 -16.93 14.76 -1.32
CA TYR A 420 -16.23 13.95 -2.33
C TYR A 420 -16.79 14.16 -3.75
N GLY A 421 -18.05 14.58 -3.89
CA GLY A 421 -18.66 14.98 -5.15
C GLY A 421 -18.18 16.34 -5.69
N PHE A 422 -17.37 17.10 -4.93
CA PHE A 422 -16.82 18.39 -5.39
C PHE A 422 -15.63 18.22 -6.36
N VAL A 423 -15.14 17.02 -6.53
CA VAL A 423 -14.01 16.71 -7.40
C VAL A 423 -14.33 15.57 -8.37
N GLY A 424 -13.63 15.52 -9.49
CA GLY A 424 -13.71 14.42 -10.45
C GLY A 424 -15.03 14.35 -11.22
N LYS A 425 -15.48 13.13 -11.49
CA LYS A 425 -16.62 12.83 -12.39
C LYS A 425 -17.94 13.42 -11.90
N GLU A 426 -18.23 13.30 -10.61
CA GLU A 426 -19.48 13.80 -10.01
C GLU A 426 -19.57 15.33 -10.16
N ARG A 427 -18.48 16.05 -9.87
CA ARG A 427 -18.39 17.51 -10.09
C ARG A 427 -18.58 17.90 -11.54
N ASN A 428 -18.00 17.15 -12.46
CA ASN A 428 -18.04 17.42 -13.89
C ASN A 428 -19.44 17.19 -14.50
N ALA A 429 -20.25 16.35 -13.85
CA ALA A 429 -21.62 16.08 -14.27
C ALA A 429 -22.62 17.16 -13.82
N MET A 430 -22.26 17.98 -12.81
CA MET A 430 -23.14 19.02 -12.26
C MET A 430 -22.98 20.34 -13.01
N GLY A 431 -24.11 21.02 -13.25
CA GLY A 431 -24.13 22.43 -13.63
C GLY A 431 -23.70 23.34 -12.47
N SER A 432 -23.38 24.62 -12.76
CA SER A 432 -22.91 25.54 -11.71
C SER A 432 -23.92 25.73 -10.58
N ILE A 433 -25.21 25.93 -10.91
CA ILE A 433 -26.28 26.13 -9.92
C ILE A 433 -26.50 24.86 -9.08
N GLU A 434 -26.50 23.69 -9.71
CA GLU A 434 -26.62 22.41 -9.03
C GLU A 434 -25.46 22.18 -8.07
N PHE A 435 -24.25 22.45 -8.51
CA PHE A 435 -23.06 22.36 -7.67
C PHE A 435 -23.09 23.31 -6.48
N ASP A 436 -23.49 24.58 -6.69
CA ASP A 436 -23.56 25.55 -5.61
C ASP A 436 -24.63 25.14 -4.56
N THR A 437 -25.75 24.57 -5.00
CA THR A 437 -26.78 24.04 -4.11
C THR A 437 -26.27 22.83 -3.31
N PHE A 438 -25.60 21.90 -3.99
CA PHE A 438 -25.02 20.70 -3.38
C PHE A 438 -23.90 21.04 -2.38
N LYS A 439 -23.04 22.00 -2.73
CA LYS A 439 -22.01 22.53 -1.82
C LYS A 439 -22.63 23.20 -0.59
N MET A 440 -23.68 24.00 -0.78
CA MET A 440 -24.35 24.68 0.33
C MET A 440 -25.02 23.69 1.28
N GLU A 441 -25.65 22.62 0.78
CA GLU A 441 -26.22 21.54 1.60
C GLU A 441 -25.14 20.88 2.45
N ALA A 442 -23.99 20.49 1.85
CA ALA A 442 -22.88 19.90 2.57
C ALA A 442 -22.32 20.83 3.68
N LEU A 443 -22.14 22.12 3.37
CA LEU A 443 -21.67 23.10 4.35
C LEU A 443 -22.70 23.30 5.49
N ASN A 444 -23.99 23.27 5.21
CA ASN A 444 -25.02 23.39 6.23
C ASN A 444 -24.97 22.20 7.20
N HIS A 445 -24.83 20.98 6.70
CA HIS A 445 -24.67 19.80 7.53
C HIS A 445 -23.39 19.88 8.37
N ALA A 446 -22.25 20.27 7.80
CA ALA A 446 -20.99 20.40 8.53
C ALA A 446 -21.07 21.46 9.63
N ARG A 447 -21.63 22.65 9.35
CA ARG A 447 -21.85 23.72 10.33
C ARG A 447 -22.80 23.31 11.44
N TYR A 448 -23.86 22.58 11.09
CA TYR A 448 -24.81 22.08 12.09
C TYR A 448 -24.14 21.05 13.02
N GLY A 449 -23.28 20.16 12.49
CA GLY A 449 -22.47 19.25 13.31
C GLY A 449 -21.63 20.00 14.36
N VAL A 450 -20.93 21.08 13.94
CA VAL A 450 -20.18 21.93 14.86
C VAL A 450 -21.10 22.67 15.87
N GLN A 451 -22.28 23.09 15.44
CA GLN A 451 -23.24 23.75 16.34
C GLN A 451 -23.76 22.80 17.43
N ILE A 452 -24.02 21.53 17.10
CA ILE A 452 -24.48 20.50 18.05
C ILE A 452 -23.34 20.13 19.00
N ALA A 453 -22.13 19.92 18.48
CA ALA A 453 -20.98 19.42 19.24
C ALA A 453 -19.75 20.34 19.05
N PRO A 454 -19.75 21.55 19.62
CA PRO A 454 -18.66 22.51 19.42
C PRO A 454 -17.34 22.09 20.06
N GLY A 455 -17.36 21.17 21.03
CA GLY A 455 -16.17 20.57 21.67
C GLY A 455 -15.73 19.25 21.04
N ASP A 456 -16.32 18.82 19.92
CA ASP A 456 -15.94 17.60 19.23
C ASP A 456 -14.96 17.89 18.07
N PRO A 457 -13.73 17.37 18.12
CA PRO A 457 -12.74 17.62 17.06
C PRO A 457 -13.19 17.06 15.71
N LEU A 458 -13.99 15.97 15.66
CA LEU A 458 -14.46 15.37 14.43
C LEU A 458 -15.49 16.24 13.70
N SER A 459 -16.30 17.02 14.44
CA SER A 459 -17.23 17.98 13.85
C SER A 459 -16.47 19.12 13.16
N HIS A 460 -15.42 19.65 13.78
CA HIS A 460 -14.53 20.66 13.18
C HIS A 460 -13.72 20.10 12.02
N TYR A 461 -13.23 18.85 12.13
CA TYR A 461 -12.61 18.14 11.02
C TYR A 461 -13.54 18.04 9.81
N GLY A 462 -14.80 17.65 10.03
CA GLY A 462 -15.81 17.55 8.97
C GLY A 462 -16.01 18.88 8.24
N LEU A 463 -16.11 19.98 8.97
CA LEU A 463 -16.23 21.32 8.38
C LEU A 463 -14.95 21.72 7.62
N ALA A 464 -13.75 21.45 8.18
CA ALA A 464 -12.48 21.69 7.52
C ALA A 464 -12.37 20.91 6.20
N PHE A 465 -12.79 19.64 6.21
CA PHE A 465 -12.74 18.78 5.04
C PHE A 465 -13.67 19.28 3.91
N VAL A 466 -14.88 19.73 4.24
CA VAL A 466 -15.82 20.30 3.26
C VAL A 466 -15.26 21.58 2.65
N HIS A 467 -14.73 22.51 3.45
CA HIS A 467 -14.08 23.73 2.95
C HIS A 467 -12.84 23.41 2.09
N TYR A 468 -12.02 22.44 2.49
CA TYR A 468 -10.86 21.99 1.71
C TYR A 468 -11.26 21.47 0.32
N GLN A 469 -12.27 20.59 0.25
CA GLN A 469 -12.76 20.07 -1.02
C GLN A 469 -13.42 21.16 -1.89
N ALA A 470 -13.99 22.19 -1.26
CA ALA A 470 -14.52 23.37 -1.94
C ALA A 470 -13.42 24.38 -2.38
N THR A 471 -12.15 24.09 -2.10
CA THR A 471 -11.00 24.98 -2.34
C THR A 471 -11.03 26.29 -1.54
N GLU A 472 -11.77 26.32 -0.45
CA GLU A 472 -11.87 27.42 0.52
C GLU A 472 -10.83 27.19 1.62
N LEU A 473 -9.53 27.41 1.27
CA LEU A 473 -8.41 26.93 2.10
C LEU A 473 -8.24 27.71 3.41
N ASP A 474 -8.60 28.99 3.46
CA ASP A 474 -8.53 29.81 4.67
C ASP A 474 -9.56 29.36 5.70
N GLU A 475 -10.81 29.12 5.28
CA GLU A 475 -11.88 28.59 6.11
C GLU A 475 -11.59 27.15 6.57
N ALA A 476 -11.00 26.36 5.68
CA ALA A 476 -10.53 25.01 6.01
C ALA A 476 -9.46 25.04 7.10
N LEU A 477 -8.47 25.95 6.98
CA LEU A 477 -7.39 26.13 7.95
C LEU A 477 -7.93 26.53 9.33
N MET A 478 -8.86 27.49 9.37
CA MET A 478 -9.51 27.90 10.62
C MET A 478 -10.23 26.74 11.31
N SER A 479 -10.98 25.95 10.54
CA SER A 479 -11.73 24.81 11.08
C SER A 479 -10.80 23.68 11.54
N ALA A 480 -9.74 23.36 10.76
CA ALA A 480 -8.74 22.36 11.13
C ALA A 480 -7.91 22.78 12.37
N SER A 481 -7.55 24.04 12.46
CA SER A 481 -6.87 24.58 13.65
C SER A 481 -7.75 24.42 14.89
N LYS A 482 -9.07 24.71 14.77
CA LYS A 482 -10.00 24.53 15.88
C LYS A 482 -10.12 23.07 16.31
N ALA A 483 -10.13 22.14 15.36
CA ALA A 483 -10.12 20.71 15.66
C ALA A 483 -8.86 20.29 16.45
N LEU A 484 -7.68 20.82 16.06
CA LEU A 484 -6.41 20.55 16.72
C LEU A 484 -6.22 21.31 18.05
N ASP A 485 -6.90 22.45 18.25
CA ASP A 485 -6.97 23.12 19.57
C ASP A 485 -7.73 22.27 20.59
N ILE A 486 -8.72 21.47 20.14
CA ILE A 486 -9.53 20.57 20.99
C ILE A 486 -8.78 19.27 21.26
N ASP A 487 -8.23 18.67 20.21
CA ASP A 487 -7.42 17.44 20.27
C ASP A 487 -6.21 17.57 19.34
N GLY A 488 -5.09 17.95 19.90
CA GLY A 488 -3.83 18.20 19.17
C GLY A 488 -3.26 16.96 18.49
N ASN A 489 -3.67 15.77 18.91
CA ASN A 489 -3.21 14.48 18.41
C ASN A 489 -4.26 13.75 17.55
N ASN A 490 -5.37 14.41 17.23
CA ASN A 490 -6.41 13.79 16.39
C ASN A 490 -5.88 13.46 14.99
N PRO A 491 -5.83 12.17 14.59
CA PRO A 491 -5.19 11.76 13.35
C PRO A 491 -5.89 12.29 12.09
N LEU A 492 -7.23 12.42 12.11
CA LEU A 492 -7.99 12.96 10.99
C LEU A 492 -7.75 14.46 10.84
N SER A 493 -7.68 15.18 11.97
CA SER A 493 -7.39 16.62 12.01
C SER A 493 -5.96 16.93 11.56
N LEU A 494 -4.99 16.10 11.94
CA LEU A 494 -3.60 16.20 11.45
C LEU A 494 -3.53 15.93 9.95
N MET A 495 -4.23 14.90 9.47
CA MET A 495 -4.25 14.55 8.04
C MET A 495 -4.86 15.68 7.20
N ILE A 496 -5.99 16.26 7.62
CA ILE A 496 -6.60 17.37 6.86
C ILE A 496 -5.76 18.64 6.94
N MET A 497 -5.12 18.91 8.08
CA MET A 497 -4.15 20.02 8.21
C MET A 497 -3.00 19.88 7.21
N SER A 498 -2.41 18.67 7.08
CA SER A 498 -1.39 18.40 6.05
C SER A 498 -1.90 18.69 4.64
N ALA A 499 -3.14 18.27 4.33
CA ALA A 499 -3.75 18.50 3.03
C ALA A 499 -3.97 19.99 2.74
N ILE A 500 -4.43 20.75 3.72
CA ILE A 500 -4.66 22.20 3.62
C ILE A 500 -3.32 22.93 3.43
N LYS A 501 -2.30 22.61 4.24
CA LYS A 501 -0.95 23.19 4.11
C LYS A 501 -0.36 22.88 2.74
N PHE A 502 -0.55 21.65 2.23
CA PHE A 502 -0.18 21.33 0.87
C PHE A 502 -0.92 22.21 -0.16
N GLY A 503 -2.22 22.38 0.00
CA GLY A 503 -3.05 23.24 -0.86
C GLY A 503 -2.58 24.71 -0.87
N LEU A 504 -2.07 25.19 0.26
CA LEU A 504 -1.48 26.53 0.43
C LEU A 504 -0.03 26.64 -0.09
N GLY A 505 0.58 25.51 -0.52
CA GLY A 505 1.98 25.47 -0.99
C GLY A 505 3.03 25.49 0.13
N GLN A 506 2.64 25.25 1.37
CA GLN A 506 3.49 25.22 2.57
C GLN A 506 4.09 23.81 2.77
N TYR A 507 4.94 23.37 1.83
CA TYR A 507 5.38 21.98 1.72
C TYR A 507 6.23 21.52 2.91
N GLU A 508 7.09 22.36 3.46
CA GLU A 508 7.89 22.05 4.64
C GLU A 508 7.01 21.81 5.86
N GLU A 509 5.98 22.65 6.06
CA GLU A 509 5.02 22.48 7.15
C GLU A 509 4.17 21.22 7.01
N VAL A 510 3.94 20.74 5.76
CA VAL A 510 3.32 19.42 5.54
C VAL A 510 4.15 18.31 6.16
N LEU A 511 5.49 18.35 6.01
CA LEU A 511 6.38 17.33 6.55
C LEU A 511 6.39 17.36 8.09
N GLU A 512 6.35 18.54 8.71
CA GLU A 512 6.25 18.67 10.18
C GLU A 512 4.96 18.04 10.71
N VAL A 513 3.83 18.29 10.03
CA VAL A 513 2.54 17.68 10.42
C VAL A 513 2.53 16.17 10.15
N ALA A 514 3.17 15.71 9.06
CA ALA A 514 3.30 14.29 8.75
C ALA A 514 4.13 13.54 9.81
N ASP A 515 5.17 14.17 10.38
CA ASP A 515 5.94 13.61 11.51
C ASP A 515 5.05 13.40 12.74
N ARG A 516 4.21 14.40 13.09
CA ARG A 516 3.22 14.25 14.16
C ARG A 516 2.19 13.16 13.85
N LEU A 517 1.70 13.12 12.62
CA LEU A 517 0.74 12.10 12.21
C LEU A 517 1.31 10.68 12.36
N ARG A 518 2.60 10.47 12.05
CA ARG A 518 3.27 9.18 12.24
C ARG A 518 3.34 8.73 13.72
N LEU A 519 3.35 9.65 14.67
CA LEU A 519 3.32 9.29 16.08
C LEU A 519 1.97 8.71 16.50
N VAL A 520 0.87 9.25 15.98
CA VAL A 520 -0.50 8.85 16.33
C VAL A 520 -1.06 7.78 15.39
N ASP A 521 -0.67 7.77 14.13
CA ASP A 521 -1.07 6.80 13.10
C ASP A 521 0.16 6.18 12.42
N PRO A 522 0.91 5.27 13.11
CA PRO A 522 2.16 4.68 12.57
C PRO A 522 1.96 3.94 11.25
N LEU A 523 0.78 3.39 11.02
CA LEU A 523 0.45 2.70 9.79
C LEU A 523 -0.25 3.61 8.77
N ASN A 524 -0.25 4.89 8.97
CA ASN A 524 -0.77 5.98 8.14
C ASN A 524 -1.68 5.54 6.96
N SER A 525 -2.65 6.33 6.60
CA SER A 525 -3.54 6.02 5.46
C SER A 525 -2.86 6.28 4.12
N SER A 526 -3.34 5.64 3.04
CA SER A 526 -2.91 5.94 1.66
C SER A 526 -3.05 7.43 1.34
N ASN A 527 -4.04 8.11 1.92
CA ASN A 527 -4.23 9.55 1.75
C ASN A 527 -3.11 10.35 2.42
N GLY A 528 -2.80 10.06 3.69
CA GLY A 528 -1.71 10.73 4.42
C GLY A 528 -0.35 10.54 3.75
N LEU A 529 -0.02 9.29 3.38
CA LEU A 529 1.20 8.97 2.62
C LEU A 529 1.27 9.73 1.29
N THR A 530 0.14 9.86 0.58
CA THR A 530 0.11 10.58 -0.70
C THR A 530 0.30 12.08 -0.54
N ILE A 531 -0.25 12.68 0.51
CA ILE A 531 -0.04 14.11 0.80
C ILE A 531 1.44 14.37 1.10
N GLU A 532 2.06 13.55 1.92
CA GLU A 532 3.48 13.61 2.24
C GLU A 532 4.36 13.39 1.01
N ALA A 533 4.04 12.36 0.19
CA ALA A 533 4.71 12.11 -1.09
C ALA A 533 4.62 13.31 -2.02
N SER A 534 3.45 13.97 -2.08
CA SER A 534 3.23 15.17 -2.90
C SER A 534 4.09 16.35 -2.44
N ALA A 535 4.27 16.53 -1.13
CA ALA A 535 5.15 17.56 -0.58
C ALA A 535 6.63 17.27 -0.92
N HIS A 536 7.08 16.03 -0.75
CA HIS A 536 8.42 15.63 -1.17
C HIS A 536 8.64 15.82 -2.68
N PHE A 537 7.64 15.49 -3.50
CA PHE A 537 7.70 15.74 -4.95
C PHE A 537 7.81 17.23 -5.29
N ALA A 538 7.05 18.08 -4.60
CA ALA A 538 7.11 19.53 -4.77
C ALA A 538 8.50 20.07 -4.43
N LEU A 539 9.11 19.56 -3.34
CA LEU A 539 10.45 19.88 -2.86
C LEU A 539 11.57 19.15 -3.64
N THR A 540 11.25 18.51 -4.77
CA THR A 540 12.20 17.78 -5.63
C THR A 540 12.86 16.53 -5.02
N ASN A 541 12.37 16.05 -3.89
CA ASN A 541 12.81 14.82 -3.22
C ASN A 541 12.12 13.60 -3.86
N TYR A 542 12.36 13.38 -5.17
CA TYR A 542 11.62 12.43 -5.98
C TYR A 542 11.74 10.98 -5.53
N GLN A 543 12.91 10.58 -4.98
CA GLN A 543 13.12 9.21 -4.47
C GLN A 543 12.19 8.91 -3.28
N THR A 544 12.09 9.84 -2.34
CA THR A 544 11.19 9.72 -1.18
C THR A 544 9.72 9.80 -1.61
N ALA A 545 9.40 10.69 -2.54
CA ALA A 545 8.06 10.80 -3.11
C ALA A 545 7.61 9.49 -3.79
N LEU A 546 8.50 8.84 -4.53
CA LEU A 546 8.27 7.54 -5.17
C LEU A 546 8.02 6.45 -4.11
N ALA A 547 8.87 6.35 -3.09
CA ALA A 547 8.75 5.34 -2.05
C ALA A 547 7.41 5.46 -1.29
N LEU A 548 7.04 6.68 -0.87
CA LEU A 548 5.80 6.93 -0.14
C LEU A 548 4.54 6.75 -1.01
N SER A 549 4.58 7.17 -2.28
CA SER A 549 3.45 6.98 -3.19
C SER A 549 3.27 5.52 -3.59
N ALA A 550 4.35 4.74 -3.72
CA ALA A 550 4.30 3.30 -3.93
C ALA A 550 3.70 2.59 -2.70
N GLU A 551 4.11 2.95 -1.49
CA GLU A 551 3.51 2.44 -0.25
C GLU A 551 2.02 2.79 -0.14
N ALA A 552 1.65 4.02 -0.50
CA ALA A 552 0.24 4.44 -0.55
C ALA A 552 -0.57 3.60 -1.55
N ASN A 553 0.02 3.28 -2.71
CA ASN A 553 -0.59 2.44 -3.74
C ASN A 553 -0.72 0.98 -3.28
N ASP A 554 0.27 0.44 -2.59
CA ASP A 554 0.22 -0.93 -2.04
C ASP A 554 -0.92 -1.09 -1.02
N ARG A 555 -1.21 -0.03 -0.23
CA ARG A 555 -2.32 0.00 0.73
C ARG A 555 -3.68 0.17 0.08
N ASN A 556 -3.77 0.99 -0.96
CA ASN A 556 -4.99 1.22 -1.74
C ASN A 556 -4.66 1.35 -3.24
N PRO A 557 -4.67 0.25 -4.00
CA PRO A 557 -4.36 0.24 -5.43
C PRO A 557 -5.31 1.08 -6.31
N ASN A 558 -6.45 1.49 -5.77
CA ASN A 558 -7.42 2.32 -6.49
C ASN A 558 -7.30 3.82 -6.18
N TYR A 559 -6.27 4.24 -5.41
CA TYR A 559 -6.13 5.62 -5.01
C TYR A 559 -5.39 6.45 -6.06
N VAL A 560 -6.13 6.98 -7.02
CA VAL A 560 -5.63 7.70 -8.22
C VAL A 560 -4.56 8.76 -7.91
N ARG A 561 -4.70 9.50 -6.79
CA ARG A 561 -3.72 10.54 -6.44
C ARG A 561 -2.33 9.95 -6.14
N ALA A 562 -2.26 8.78 -5.52
CA ALA A 562 -1.00 8.08 -5.29
C ALA A 562 -0.35 7.65 -6.61
N HIS A 563 -1.14 7.11 -7.54
CA HIS A 563 -0.65 6.77 -8.88
C HIS A 563 -0.07 7.98 -9.61
N ILE A 564 -0.75 9.13 -9.57
CA ILE A 564 -0.28 10.35 -10.22
C ILE A 564 1.11 10.75 -9.70
N ILE A 565 1.31 10.75 -8.36
CA ILE A 565 2.60 11.14 -7.77
C ILE A 565 3.68 10.08 -8.04
N MET A 566 3.32 8.79 -8.00
CA MET A 566 4.24 7.68 -8.29
C MET A 566 4.76 7.75 -9.73
N ILE A 567 3.86 7.92 -10.71
CA ILE A 567 4.21 8.06 -12.12
C ILE A 567 5.08 9.31 -12.35
N ALA A 568 4.66 10.46 -11.82
CA ALA A 568 5.41 11.70 -11.96
C ALA A 568 6.81 11.61 -11.33
N SER A 569 6.93 10.90 -10.20
CA SER A 569 8.22 10.66 -9.53
C SER A 569 9.12 9.74 -10.35
N ASN A 570 8.57 8.69 -10.97
CA ASN A 570 9.31 7.81 -11.86
C ASN A 570 9.84 8.57 -13.07
N TRP A 571 9.02 9.39 -13.73
CA TRP A 571 9.51 10.23 -14.84
C TRP A 571 10.58 11.24 -14.41
N ALA A 572 10.42 11.86 -13.22
CA ALA A 572 11.42 12.78 -12.69
C ALA A 572 12.76 12.10 -12.32
N LEU A 573 12.74 10.79 -12.10
CA LEU A 573 13.91 9.94 -11.81
C LEU A 573 14.44 9.23 -13.06
N GLU A 574 13.89 9.53 -14.24
CA GLU A 574 14.23 8.89 -15.52
C GLU A 574 13.90 7.38 -15.59
N ASN A 575 13.03 6.88 -14.72
CA ASN A 575 12.48 5.52 -14.75
C ASN A 575 11.33 5.45 -15.76
N THR A 576 11.62 5.70 -17.03
CA THR A 576 10.62 5.94 -18.09
C THR A 576 9.73 4.74 -18.35
N ASP A 577 10.26 3.53 -18.33
CA ASP A 577 9.51 2.30 -18.63
C ASP A 577 8.45 2.01 -17.56
N ASP A 578 8.85 2.08 -16.27
CA ASP A 578 7.92 1.91 -15.15
C ASP A 578 6.84 3.00 -15.16
N ALA A 579 7.22 4.24 -15.46
CA ALA A 579 6.29 5.36 -15.53
C ALA A 579 5.29 5.21 -16.69
N ALA A 580 5.75 4.79 -17.87
CA ALA A 580 4.91 4.62 -19.05
C ALA A 580 3.88 3.49 -18.82
N TRP A 581 4.29 2.34 -18.28
CA TRP A 581 3.39 1.25 -17.96
C TRP A 581 2.33 1.65 -16.93
N GLN A 582 2.75 2.31 -15.84
CA GLN A 582 1.83 2.78 -14.80
C GLN A 582 0.87 3.85 -15.33
N TYR A 583 1.34 4.68 -16.26
CA TYR A 583 0.49 5.68 -16.90
C TYR A 583 -0.57 5.03 -17.80
N GLU A 584 -0.21 4.01 -18.56
CA GLU A 584 -1.17 3.24 -19.35
C GLU A 584 -2.27 2.65 -18.46
N GLU A 585 -1.91 2.02 -17.31
CA GLU A 585 -2.90 1.55 -16.33
C GLU A 585 -3.79 2.69 -15.81
N LEU A 586 -3.21 3.86 -15.49
CA LEU A 586 -3.97 5.01 -15.05
C LEU A 586 -4.99 5.47 -16.09
N THR A 587 -4.64 5.47 -17.38
CA THR A 587 -5.55 5.92 -18.48
C THR A 587 -6.79 5.05 -18.62
N LEU A 588 -6.78 3.82 -18.10
CA LEU A 588 -7.94 2.94 -18.08
C LEU A 588 -8.97 3.36 -17.00
N THR A 589 -8.61 4.27 -16.10
CA THR A 589 -9.52 4.84 -15.10
C THR A 589 -10.24 6.07 -15.63
N ASP A 590 -11.42 6.38 -15.11
CA ASP A 590 -12.16 7.61 -15.43
C ASP A 590 -11.33 8.88 -15.17
N ALA A 591 -10.50 8.88 -14.13
CA ALA A 591 -9.64 10.01 -13.78
C ALA A 591 -8.44 10.15 -14.73
N GLY A 592 -7.84 9.03 -15.13
CA GLY A 592 -6.70 9.01 -16.05
C GLY A 592 -7.09 9.35 -17.48
N ALA A 593 -8.24 8.86 -17.95
CA ALA A 593 -8.78 9.20 -19.28
C ALA A 593 -8.98 10.71 -19.46
N ASN A 594 -9.20 11.46 -18.37
CA ASN A 594 -9.38 12.92 -18.35
C ASN A 594 -8.49 13.58 -17.29
N LEU A 595 -7.20 13.22 -17.25
CA LEU A 595 -6.27 13.61 -16.19
C LEU A 595 -6.18 15.12 -15.98
N GLU A 596 -6.08 15.92 -17.06
CA GLU A 596 -6.01 17.39 -16.96
C GLU A 596 -7.26 17.96 -16.28
N GLN A 597 -8.44 17.49 -16.67
CA GLN A 597 -9.69 17.91 -16.06
C GLN A 597 -9.78 17.47 -14.60
N PHE A 598 -9.33 16.25 -14.28
CA PHE A 598 -9.27 15.77 -12.90
C PHE A 598 -8.33 16.63 -12.04
N LEU A 599 -7.11 16.92 -12.51
CA LEU A 599 -6.16 17.79 -11.81
C LEU A 599 -6.73 19.19 -11.54
N ARG A 600 -7.51 19.76 -12.46
CA ARG A 600 -8.15 21.07 -12.25
C ARG A 600 -9.10 21.10 -11.05
N THR A 601 -9.76 19.98 -10.74
CA THR A 601 -10.72 19.88 -9.64
C THR A 601 -10.06 19.68 -8.28
N LEU A 602 -8.77 19.30 -8.23
CA LEU A 602 -8.08 19.05 -6.96
C LEU A 602 -7.76 20.37 -6.23
N PRO A 603 -7.88 20.40 -4.88
CA PRO A 603 -7.48 21.53 -4.04
C PRO A 603 -5.95 21.59 -3.87
N TRP A 604 -5.23 21.46 -4.97
CA TRP A 604 -3.77 21.49 -5.04
C TRP A 604 -3.29 22.85 -5.58
N PRO A 605 -2.07 23.31 -5.23
CA PRO A 605 -1.52 24.56 -5.73
C PRO A 605 -1.49 24.60 -7.24
N LYS A 606 -1.83 25.75 -7.82
CA LYS A 606 -1.86 25.92 -9.29
C LYS A 606 -0.54 25.57 -9.95
N GLU A 607 0.57 26.00 -9.35
CA GLU A 607 1.93 25.73 -9.85
C GLU A 607 2.24 24.22 -9.84
N PHE A 608 1.87 23.54 -8.75
CA PHE A 608 2.03 22.10 -8.63
C PHE A 608 1.23 21.33 -9.70
N LYS A 609 -0.03 21.72 -9.92
CA LYS A 609 -0.88 21.14 -10.98
C LYS A 609 -0.29 21.38 -12.37
N THR A 610 0.25 22.57 -12.61
CA THR A 610 0.90 22.92 -13.89
C THR A 610 2.18 22.11 -14.11
N LYS A 611 3.00 21.92 -13.06
CA LYS A 611 4.20 21.08 -13.10
C LYS A 611 3.83 19.63 -13.47
N LEU A 612 2.82 19.06 -12.82
CA LEU A 612 2.34 17.71 -13.13
C LEU A 612 1.80 17.62 -14.56
N ALA A 613 0.89 18.51 -14.97
CA ALA A 613 0.33 18.51 -16.30
C ALA A 613 1.41 18.58 -17.39
N LYS A 614 2.48 19.36 -17.16
CA LYS A 614 3.62 19.46 -18.06
C LYS A 614 4.38 18.12 -18.13
N ILE A 615 4.69 17.49 -16.98
CA ILE A 615 5.40 16.20 -16.95
C ILE A 615 4.60 15.15 -17.73
N PHE A 616 3.29 15.09 -17.52
CA PHE A 616 2.42 14.15 -18.23
C PHE A 616 2.30 14.44 -19.72
N SER A 617 2.29 15.71 -20.13
CA SER A 617 2.23 16.08 -21.56
C SER A 617 3.55 15.80 -22.29
N ASP A 618 4.69 16.15 -21.68
CA ASP A 618 6.02 16.01 -22.29
C ASP A 618 6.38 14.53 -22.52
N ASN A 619 5.98 13.64 -21.60
CA ASN A 619 6.27 12.22 -21.70
C ASN A 619 5.23 11.44 -22.53
N ASN A 620 4.00 11.96 -22.68
CA ASN A 620 2.98 11.37 -23.56
C ASN A 620 3.23 11.65 -25.05
N ALA A 621 3.94 12.73 -25.35
CA ALA A 621 4.32 13.06 -26.73
C ALA A 621 5.52 12.26 -27.25
N SER A 622 6.18 11.51 -26.35
CA SER A 622 7.38 10.72 -26.63
C SER A 622 7.11 9.21 -26.72
N SER A 623 5.90 8.77 -26.36
CA SER A 623 5.37 7.41 -26.52
C SER A 623 4.44 7.32 -27.73
#